data_d561b180a519495615f8e23109b56089
#
_entry.id   d561b180a519495615f8e23109b56089
#
_cell.length_a   1.000
_cell.length_b   1.000
_cell.length_c   1.000
_cell.angle_alpha   90.00
_cell.angle_beta   90.00
_cell.angle_gamma   90.00
#
_symmetry.space_group_name_H-M   'P 1'
#
loop_
_entity.id
_entity.type
_entity.pdbx_description
1 polymer ?
#
loop_
_entity_poly.entity_id
_entity_poly.type
_entity_poly.pdbx_seq_one_letter_code
_entity_poly.pdbx_strand_id
1 'polypeptide(L)'
;GSEMCIRDRCKASGTAETAAPTSSTAAETSADTTPAVQEFNVAIVQQLDHASLDEIRTAIVAQLQKLAEGKGVKVNIQEFNGQNDATVLNQIGAQVVGDGVDLIMANATGALTAAAAATSDIPILGTSITDYATALNIDNWTGTVGNNISGTSDLAPLDEQAAMIQELFPDAETVGLLYCSGEANSVYQIETIRGYLEDMGYTCEAYAFTDVNDLSSVTQTACDNSDVIYIPTDNTAAGNAETIANVVLAAGVPVVAGESGICSGCGVATLSIDYYDLGWTTGEMAAKILTGEADVSTMAVEYAPNVTKMYNAANCEALGLTMPEDYVAIEG
;
A
#
# COMPACT_ATOMS: atom_id res chain seq x y z
N GLY A 1 -0.95 -46.15 51.63
CA GLY A 1 -0.51 -47.53 51.79
C GLY A 1 -0.20 -48.07 50.40
N SER A 2 1.05 -48.34 50.10
CA SER A 2 1.77 -49.63 50.27
C SER A 2 1.36 -50.57 49.19
N GLU A 3 2.18 -51.06 48.45
CA GLU A 3 3.49 -51.77 48.31
C GLU A 3 3.35 -52.76 47.16
N MET A 4 4.22 -52.78 46.19
CA MET A 4 5.45 -53.56 46.05
C MET A 4 5.30 -55.10 45.99
N CYS A 5 5.80 -55.75 44.93
CA CYS A 5 6.64 -56.97 44.87
C CYS A 5 6.59 -57.52 43.43
N ILE A 6 7.65 -57.59 42.67
CA ILE A 6 8.92 -58.32 42.59
C ILE A 6 8.78 -59.84 42.33
N ARG A 7 9.55 -60.26 41.33
CA ARG A 7 10.18 -61.60 41.05
C ARG A 7 9.34 -62.62 40.26
N ASP A 8 9.89 -63.55 39.50
CA ASP A 8 11.24 -63.96 39.16
C ASP A 8 11.26 -64.81 37.87
N ARG A 9 12.42 -64.84 37.27
CA ARG A 9 13.08 -65.86 36.40
C ARG A 9 12.38 -67.18 36.12
N CYS A 10 12.58 -67.69 34.88
CA CYS A 10 13.32 -68.95 34.68
C CYS A 10 13.82 -69.13 33.22
N LYS A 11 15.04 -69.63 33.13
CA LYS A 11 15.76 -70.07 31.94
C LYS A 11 15.23 -71.42 31.42
N ALA A 12 15.34 -71.63 30.11
CA ALA A 12 15.80 -72.92 29.58
C ALA A 12 16.36 -72.81 28.14
N SER A 13 17.47 -73.40 27.93
CA SER A 13 18.29 -73.54 26.74
C SER A 13 17.78 -74.67 25.83
N GLY A 14 18.11 -74.56 24.51
CA GLY A 14 17.96 -75.73 23.59
C GLY A 14 18.27 -75.41 22.12
N THR A 15 19.54 -75.66 21.75
CA THR A 15 20.06 -76.20 20.50
C THR A 15 19.80 -75.60 19.14
N ALA A 16 20.92 -75.36 18.48
CA ALA A 16 21.15 -74.94 17.09
C ALA A 16 20.63 -75.93 16.06
N GLU A 17 20.15 -75.39 14.91
CA GLU A 17 20.26 -76.09 13.63
C GLU A 17 20.53 -75.14 12.50
N THR A 18 21.45 -75.47 11.67
CA THR A 18 22.07 -74.72 10.58
C THR A 18 21.20 -74.81 9.31
N ALA A 19 20.85 -73.73 8.68
CA ALA A 19 20.43 -73.73 7.29
C ALA A 19 20.92 -72.48 6.55
N ALA A 20 21.43 -72.70 5.36
CA ALA A 20 22.18 -71.81 4.50
C ALA A 20 21.42 -70.65 3.90
N PRO A 21 22.10 -69.63 3.34
CA PRO A 21 21.49 -68.31 3.00
C PRO A 21 20.73 -68.34 1.67
N THR A 22 19.53 -67.92 1.65
CA THR A 22 18.77 -67.45 0.45
C THR A 22 19.02 -65.97 0.26
N SER A 23 19.70 -65.65 -0.84
CA SER A 23 19.87 -64.26 -1.31
C SER A 23 18.50 -63.66 -1.66
N SER A 24 18.04 -62.77 -0.83
CA SER A 24 16.94 -61.86 -1.16
C SER A 24 17.55 -60.60 -1.74
N THR A 25 17.36 -60.41 -3.04
CA THR A 25 17.63 -59.17 -3.76
C THR A 25 16.73 -58.09 -3.19
N ALA A 26 17.30 -57.21 -2.37
CA ALA A 26 16.63 -55.98 -1.98
C ALA A 26 16.46 -55.13 -3.24
N ALA A 27 15.23 -54.95 -3.67
CA ALA A 27 14.88 -53.90 -4.60
C ALA A 27 15.12 -52.56 -3.89
N GLU A 28 16.16 -51.85 -4.29
CA GLU A 28 16.34 -50.44 -3.97
C GLU A 28 15.20 -49.68 -4.63
N THR A 29 14.19 -49.35 -3.87
CA THR A 29 13.24 -48.31 -4.23
C THR A 29 14.00 -46.99 -4.13
N SER A 30 14.56 -46.53 -5.25
CA SER A 30 14.97 -45.15 -5.41
C SER A 30 13.75 -44.29 -5.18
N ALA A 31 13.61 -43.71 -4.00
CA ALA A 31 12.73 -42.61 -3.76
C ALA A 31 13.18 -41.51 -4.70
N ASP A 32 12.35 -41.22 -5.69
CA ASP A 32 12.46 -40.05 -6.56
C ASP A 32 12.21 -38.84 -5.65
N THR A 33 13.27 -38.34 -5.03
CA THR A 33 13.25 -37.08 -4.27
C THR A 33 13.41 -35.96 -5.27
N THR A 34 12.32 -35.66 -6.01
CA THR A 34 12.18 -34.33 -6.61
C THR A 34 12.29 -33.33 -5.46
N PRO A 35 13.22 -32.37 -5.49
CA PRO A 35 13.31 -31.35 -4.44
C PRO A 35 11.95 -30.69 -4.29
N ALA A 36 11.42 -30.61 -3.07
CA ALA A 36 10.18 -29.89 -2.83
C ALA A 36 10.37 -28.45 -3.31
N VAL A 37 9.49 -27.99 -4.19
CA VAL A 37 9.48 -26.60 -4.63
C VAL A 37 9.18 -25.75 -3.40
N GLN A 38 10.03 -24.78 -3.12
CA GLN A 38 9.79 -23.83 -2.03
C GLN A 38 8.53 -23.03 -2.33
N GLU A 39 7.62 -22.95 -1.36
CA GLU A 39 6.37 -22.21 -1.48
C GLU A 39 6.38 -21.03 -0.52
N PHE A 40 5.84 -19.89 -0.98
CA PHE A 40 5.60 -18.69 -0.19
C PHE A 40 4.13 -18.31 -0.26
N ASN A 41 3.56 -17.89 0.86
CA ASN A 41 2.21 -17.38 0.98
C ASN A 41 2.27 -15.87 1.23
N VAL A 42 1.74 -15.08 0.34
CA VAL A 42 1.76 -13.61 0.41
C VAL A 42 0.33 -13.09 0.45
N ALA A 43 0.01 -12.24 1.43
CA ALA A 43 -1.25 -11.52 1.49
C ALA A 43 -1.04 -10.09 0.99
N ILE A 44 -1.82 -9.66 0.00
CA ILE A 44 -1.95 -8.26 -0.42
C ILE A 44 -3.23 -7.73 0.21
N VAL A 45 -3.11 -6.77 1.11
CA VAL A 45 -4.24 -6.14 1.81
C VAL A 45 -4.36 -4.72 1.29
N GLN A 46 -5.36 -4.47 0.44
CA GLN A 46 -5.67 -3.17 -0.13
C GLN A 46 -6.75 -2.47 0.67
N GLN A 47 -6.61 -1.16 0.93
CA GLN A 47 -7.58 -0.41 1.74
C GLN A 47 -8.95 -0.32 1.04
N LEU A 48 -8.96 0.03 -0.25
CA LEU A 48 -10.13 0.05 -1.12
C LEU A 48 -9.67 0.01 -2.60
N ASP A 49 -10.63 -0.11 -3.53
CA ASP A 49 -10.32 -0.07 -4.96
C ASP A 49 -10.38 1.37 -5.49
N HIS A 50 -9.31 1.83 -6.08
CA HIS A 50 -9.21 2.99 -6.96
C HIS A 50 -7.95 2.88 -7.85
N ALA A 51 -7.88 3.68 -8.91
CA ALA A 51 -6.91 3.54 -9.98
C ALA A 51 -5.47 3.36 -9.50
N SER A 52 -4.98 4.26 -8.64
CA SER A 52 -3.59 4.25 -8.18
C SER A 52 -3.24 3.02 -7.32
N LEU A 53 -4.13 2.58 -6.42
CA LEU A 53 -3.90 1.36 -5.63
C LEU A 53 -4.00 0.09 -6.49
N ASP A 54 -4.84 0.07 -7.52
CA ASP A 54 -4.95 -1.05 -8.45
C ASP A 54 -3.70 -1.18 -9.35
N GLU A 55 -3.08 -0.07 -9.75
CA GLU A 55 -1.79 -0.06 -10.44
C GLU A 55 -0.68 -0.67 -9.57
N ILE A 56 -0.58 -0.25 -8.31
CA ILE A 56 0.36 -0.81 -7.33
C ILE A 56 0.17 -2.32 -7.19
N ARG A 57 -1.07 -2.76 -6.94
CA ARG A 57 -1.40 -4.18 -6.78
C ARG A 57 -0.99 -4.97 -8.02
N THR A 58 -1.27 -4.45 -9.21
CA THR A 58 -0.92 -5.08 -10.48
C THR A 58 0.61 -5.24 -10.61
N ALA A 59 1.38 -4.22 -10.28
CA ALA A 59 2.84 -4.26 -10.33
C ALA A 59 3.44 -5.24 -9.32
N ILE A 60 2.91 -5.26 -8.09
CA ILE A 60 3.31 -6.22 -7.04
C ILE A 60 3.09 -7.66 -7.52
N VAL A 61 1.89 -7.97 -8.04
CA VAL A 61 1.56 -9.31 -8.54
C VAL A 61 2.51 -9.72 -9.67
N ALA A 62 2.78 -8.81 -10.61
CA ALA A 62 3.72 -9.05 -11.71
C ALA A 62 5.15 -9.37 -11.20
N GLN A 63 5.63 -8.64 -10.19
CA GLN A 63 6.95 -8.86 -9.61
C GLN A 63 7.04 -10.19 -8.84
N LEU A 64 6.01 -10.55 -8.09
CA LEU A 64 5.94 -11.84 -7.40
C LEU A 64 5.86 -13.02 -8.38
N GLN A 65 5.16 -12.88 -9.51
CA GLN A 65 5.14 -13.87 -10.58
C GLN A 65 6.53 -14.02 -11.23
N LYS A 66 7.21 -12.91 -11.50
CA LYS A 66 8.59 -12.91 -12.00
C LYS A 66 9.55 -13.59 -11.02
N LEU A 67 9.40 -13.40 -9.71
CA LEU A 67 10.14 -14.13 -8.69
C LEU A 67 9.90 -15.64 -8.80
N ALA A 68 8.63 -16.05 -8.89
CA ALA A 68 8.25 -17.45 -9.00
C ALA A 68 8.90 -18.13 -10.21
N GLU A 69 8.83 -17.51 -11.38
CA GLU A 69 9.45 -18.00 -12.62
C GLU A 69 10.98 -18.01 -12.54
N GLY A 70 11.58 -16.93 -12.07
CA GLY A 70 13.03 -16.73 -12.06
C GLY A 70 13.78 -17.63 -11.07
N LYS A 71 13.18 -17.96 -9.94
CA LYS A 71 13.78 -18.79 -8.88
C LYS A 71 13.23 -20.23 -8.87
N GLY A 72 12.20 -20.54 -9.64
CA GLY A 72 11.55 -21.85 -9.62
C GLY A 72 10.85 -22.16 -8.28
N VAL A 73 10.35 -21.13 -7.62
CA VAL A 73 9.57 -21.20 -6.38
C VAL A 73 8.09 -21.03 -6.71
N LYS A 74 7.22 -21.37 -5.77
CA LYS A 74 5.79 -21.13 -5.88
C LYS A 74 5.41 -19.97 -4.96
N VAL A 75 4.70 -18.97 -5.48
CA VAL A 75 4.16 -17.87 -4.69
C VAL A 75 2.63 -17.95 -4.76
N ASN A 76 2.02 -18.18 -3.61
CA ASN A 76 0.57 -18.18 -3.45
C ASN A 76 0.16 -16.79 -2.99
N ILE A 77 -0.56 -16.05 -3.83
CA ILE A 77 -1.00 -14.69 -3.54
C ILE A 77 -2.47 -14.74 -3.11
N GLN A 78 -2.76 -14.13 -1.97
CA GLN A 78 -4.11 -13.89 -1.47
C GLN A 78 -4.37 -12.38 -1.52
N GLU A 79 -5.45 -11.96 -2.15
CA GLU A 79 -5.81 -10.55 -2.28
C GLU A 79 -7.04 -10.24 -1.43
N PHE A 80 -6.96 -9.17 -0.64
CA PHE A 80 -8.01 -8.71 0.27
C PHE A 80 -8.31 -7.24 0.03
N ASN A 81 -9.60 -6.88 0.10
CA ASN A 81 -10.06 -5.49 0.01
C ASN A 81 -10.75 -5.09 1.32
N GLY A 82 -10.25 -4.03 1.93
CA GLY A 82 -10.76 -3.46 3.18
C GLY A 82 -12.05 -2.65 3.04
N GLN A 83 -12.47 -2.35 1.80
CA GLN A 83 -13.68 -1.58 1.49
C GLN A 83 -13.74 -0.21 2.21
N ASN A 84 -12.57 0.36 2.48
CA ASN A 84 -12.40 1.58 3.27
C ASN A 84 -13.03 1.52 4.68
N ASP A 85 -13.14 0.33 5.25
CA ASP A 85 -13.69 0.10 6.60
C ASP A 85 -12.61 -0.46 7.54
N ALA A 86 -12.30 0.29 8.60
CA ALA A 86 -11.28 -0.08 9.57
C ALA A 86 -11.62 -1.42 10.30
N THR A 87 -12.90 -1.73 10.46
CA THR A 87 -13.32 -3.00 11.07
C THR A 87 -13.02 -4.17 10.14
N VAL A 88 -13.30 -4.02 8.85
CA VAL A 88 -12.97 -5.01 7.82
C VAL A 88 -11.46 -5.20 7.72
N LEU A 89 -10.68 -4.11 7.69
CA LEU A 89 -9.22 -4.19 7.66
C LEU A 89 -8.64 -4.92 8.88
N ASN A 90 -9.16 -4.67 10.08
CA ASN A 90 -8.75 -5.38 11.29
C ASN A 90 -9.12 -6.87 11.25
N GLN A 91 -10.28 -7.24 10.67
CA GLN A 91 -10.66 -8.64 10.49
C GLN A 91 -9.74 -9.34 9.48
N ILE A 92 -9.40 -8.67 8.37
CA ILE A 92 -8.42 -9.17 7.39
C ILE A 92 -7.06 -9.36 8.06
N GLY A 93 -6.59 -8.38 8.85
CA GLY A 93 -5.34 -8.51 9.61
C GLY A 93 -5.30 -9.76 10.50
N ALA A 94 -6.36 -10.01 11.26
CA ALA A 94 -6.47 -11.22 12.08
C ALA A 94 -6.53 -12.51 11.23
N GLN A 95 -7.20 -12.47 10.08
CA GLN A 95 -7.31 -13.60 9.17
C GLN A 95 -5.94 -13.96 8.59
N VAL A 96 -5.19 -13.02 8.01
CA VAL A 96 -3.90 -13.31 7.37
C VAL A 96 -2.86 -13.81 8.37
N VAL A 97 -2.91 -13.35 9.61
CA VAL A 97 -2.10 -13.91 10.72
C VAL A 97 -2.49 -15.36 11.01
N GLY A 98 -3.81 -15.64 11.06
CA GLY A 98 -4.33 -17.00 11.26
C GLY A 98 -3.98 -17.96 10.12
N ASP A 99 -3.92 -17.47 8.90
CA ASP A 99 -3.54 -18.22 7.70
C ASP A 99 -2.02 -18.50 7.63
N GLY A 100 -1.22 -17.83 8.45
CA GLY A 100 0.21 -18.06 8.57
C GLY A 100 0.97 -17.68 7.30
N VAL A 101 0.67 -16.50 6.72
CA VAL A 101 1.38 -16.01 5.54
C VAL A 101 2.83 -15.66 5.85
N ASP A 102 3.70 -15.74 4.85
CA ASP A 102 5.13 -15.42 4.96
C ASP A 102 5.42 -13.92 4.84
N LEU A 103 4.50 -13.16 4.23
CA LEU A 103 4.62 -11.72 4.02
C LEU A 103 3.24 -11.09 3.89
N ILE A 104 3.05 -9.92 4.52
CA ILE A 104 1.88 -9.06 4.32
C ILE A 104 2.32 -7.83 3.52
N MET A 105 1.63 -7.54 2.41
CA MET A 105 1.81 -6.32 1.62
C MET A 105 0.59 -5.44 1.85
N ALA A 106 0.80 -4.34 2.59
CA ALA A 106 -0.27 -3.43 3.00
C ALA A 106 -0.32 -2.22 2.07
N ASN A 107 -1.37 -2.14 1.25
CA ASN A 107 -1.56 -1.10 0.25
C ASN A 107 -2.49 0.00 0.82
N ALA A 108 -1.93 1.16 1.08
CA ALA A 108 -2.42 2.35 1.75
C ALA A 108 -2.35 2.31 3.30
N THR A 109 -2.41 3.51 3.90
CA THR A 109 -2.16 3.78 5.33
C THR A 109 -3.07 2.96 6.27
N GLY A 110 -4.36 2.87 5.97
CA GLY A 110 -5.30 2.09 6.78
C GLY A 110 -4.98 0.59 6.80
N ALA A 111 -4.54 0.03 5.65
CA ALA A 111 -4.11 -1.36 5.57
C ALA A 111 -2.81 -1.60 6.37
N LEU A 112 -1.85 -0.66 6.30
CA LEU A 112 -0.62 -0.74 7.08
C LEU A 112 -0.89 -0.72 8.58
N THR A 113 -1.71 0.21 9.06
CA THR A 113 -2.02 0.31 10.49
C THR A 113 -2.75 -0.92 11.02
N ALA A 114 -3.67 -1.50 10.24
CA ALA A 114 -4.36 -2.73 10.59
C ALA A 114 -3.41 -3.95 10.62
N ALA A 115 -2.51 -4.07 9.64
CA ALA A 115 -1.51 -5.13 9.61
C ALA A 115 -0.52 -5.02 10.79
N ALA A 116 -0.02 -3.81 11.08
CA ALA A 116 0.88 -3.54 12.20
C ALA A 116 0.24 -3.85 13.56
N ALA A 117 -1.06 -3.59 13.70
CA ALA A 117 -1.81 -3.94 14.90
C ALA A 117 -2.03 -5.46 15.06
N ALA A 118 -2.06 -6.21 13.95
CA ALA A 118 -2.36 -7.65 13.95
C ALA A 118 -1.13 -8.51 14.27
N THR A 119 0.09 -8.09 13.90
CA THR A 119 1.29 -8.91 14.08
C THR A 119 2.56 -8.08 14.25
N SER A 120 3.48 -8.59 15.10
CA SER A 120 4.87 -8.11 15.22
C SER A 120 5.89 -9.11 14.65
N ASP A 121 5.44 -10.26 14.14
CA ASP A 121 6.30 -11.38 13.77
C ASP A 121 6.36 -11.58 12.25
N ILE A 122 5.22 -11.46 11.57
CA ILE A 122 5.16 -11.59 10.11
C ILE A 122 5.71 -10.31 9.47
N PRO A 123 6.64 -10.40 8.50
CA PRO A 123 7.10 -9.24 7.75
C PRO A 123 5.95 -8.48 7.09
N ILE A 124 5.98 -7.16 7.16
CA ILE A 124 5.01 -6.26 6.54
C ILE A 124 5.75 -5.29 5.62
N LEU A 125 5.33 -5.21 4.37
CA LEU A 125 5.71 -4.15 3.46
C LEU A 125 4.51 -3.23 3.21
N GLY A 126 4.62 -1.98 3.68
CA GLY A 126 3.69 -0.93 3.29
C GLY A 126 3.98 -0.45 1.86
N THR A 127 2.96 -0.07 1.14
CA THR A 127 3.08 0.62 -0.15
C THR A 127 1.99 1.68 -0.25
N SER A 128 2.23 2.76 -0.97
CA SER A 128 1.33 3.92 -0.95
C SER A 128 1.11 4.45 0.48
N ILE A 129 2.20 4.57 1.22
CA ILE A 129 2.18 5.15 2.55
C ILE A 129 2.80 6.53 2.49
N THR A 130 2.00 7.54 2.70
CA THR A 130 2.44 8.93 2.61
C THR A 130 3.52 9.26 3.63
N ASP A 131 3.27 8.96 4.91
CA ASP A 131 4.22 9.19 5.99
C ASP A 131 4.16 8.09 7.04
N TYR A 132 5.22 7.29 7.12
CA TYR A 132 5.33 6.17 8.06
C TYR A 132 5.39 6.62 9.52
N ALA A 133 6.01 7.77 9.77
CA ALA A 133 6.13 8.29 11.13
C ALA A 133 4.75 8.64 11.70
N THR A 134 3.92 9.33 10.92
CA THR A 134 2.53 9.64 11.28
C THR A 134 1.67 8.38 11.36
N ALA A 135 1.75 7.50 10.36
CA ALA A 135 0.93 6.28 10.29
C ALA A 135 1.16 5.33 11.48
N LEU A 136 2.38 5.24 11.97
CA LEU A 136 2.80 4.30 13.03
C LEU A 136 3.17 4.99 14.34
N ASN A 137 2.96 6.31 14.47
CA ASN A 137 3.32 7.12 15.65
C ASN A 137 4.80 6.95 16.05
N ILE A 138 5.72 7.11 15.08
CA ILE A 138 7.15 6.96 15.30
C ILE A 138 7.77 8.33 15.63
N ASP A 139 8.28 8.46 16.84
CA ASP A 139 9.11 9.60 17.21
C ASP A 139 10.52 9.47 16.60
N ASN A 140 11.11 10.60 16.21
CA ASN A 140 12.48 10.66 15.67
C ASN A 140 12.71 9.79 14.43
N TRP A 141 11.94 10.04 13.38
CA TRP A 141 12.03 9.34 12.11
C TRP A 141 13.46 9.34 11.52
N THR A 142 13.94 8.18 11.12
CA THR A 142 15.31 7.98 10.59
C THR A 142 15.34 7.40 9.17
N GLY A 143 14.18 7.25 8.53
CA GLY A 143 14.06 6.59 7.21
C GLY A 143 13.85 5.07 7.29
N THR A 144 13.82 4.50 8.50
CA THR A 144 13.60 3.07 8.72
C THR A 144 12.57 2.88 9.82
N VAL A 145 11.55 2.03 9.57
CA VAL A 145 10.56 1.68 10.61
C VAL A 145 11.18 0.75 11.64
N GLY A 146 11.90 -0.27 11.15
CA GLY A 146 12.46 -1.32 12.01
C GLY A 146 11.45 -2.41 12.35
N ASN A 147 11.80 -3.28 13.29
CA ASN A 147 11.00 -4.45 13.68
C ASN A 147 10.64 -5.30 12.44
N ASN A 148 9.35 -5.56 12.22
CA ASN A 148 8.85 -6.34 11.11
C ASN A 148 8.27 -5.50 9.96
N ILE A 149 8.53 -4.20 9.88
CA ILE A 149 7.89 -3.28 8.92
C ILE A 149 8.93 -2.51 8.11
N SER A 150 8.72 -2.43 6.80
CA SER A 150 9.35 -1.51 5.86
C SER A 150 8.40 -1.22 4.69
N GLY A 151 8.88 -0.68 3.57
CA GLY A 151 8.10 -0.51 2.35
C GLY A 151 8.44 0.73 1.57
N THR A 152 7.45 1.26 0.85
CA THR A 152 7.60 2.42 -0.03
C THR A 152 6.65 3.55 0.35
N SER A 153 7.08 4.79 0.08
CA SER A 153 6.28 6.00 0.30
C SER A 153 5.85 6.60 -1.03
N ASP A 154 4.61 7.05 -1.10
CA ASP A 154 4.02 7.75 -2.25
C ASP A 154 4.01 9.29 -2.08
N LEU A 155 4.66 9.80 -1.05
CA LEU A 155 4.70 11.24 -0.79
C LEU A 155 5.40 11.99 -1.92
N ALA A 156 4.62 12.70 -2.72
CA ALA A 156 5.13 13.67 -3.68
C ALA A 156 5.62 14.95 -2.96
N PRO A 157 6.53 15.74 -3.58
CA PRO A 157 6.99 16.99 -2.98
C PRO A 157 5.86 18.01 -2.82
N LEU A 158 5.41 18.23 -1.58
CA LEU A 158 4.27 19.13 -1.29
C LEU A 158 4.58 20.60 -1.55
N ASP A 159 5.82 21.02 -1.41
CA ASP A 159 6.30 22.35 -1.77
C ASP A 159 6.23 22.58 -3.29
N GLU A 160 6.54 21.57 -4.09
CA GLU A 160 6.41 21.65 -5.55
C GLU A 160 4.93 21.60 -5.99
N GLN A 161 4.06 20.87 -5.26
CA GLN A 161 2.62 20.91 -5.51
C GLN A 161 2.02 22.28 -5.17
N ALA A 162 2.49 22.92 -4.09
CA ALA A 162 2.11 24.31 -3.78
C ALA A 162 2.60 25.28 -4.86
N ALA A 163 3.83 25.10 -5.36
CA ALA A 163 4.37 25.91 -6.45
C ALA A 163 3.58 25.70 -7.76
N MET A 164 3.07 24.50 -8.03
CA MET A 164 2.18 24.22 -9.17
C MET A 164 0.87 25.02 -9.07
N ILE A 165 0.27 25.12 -7.88
CA ILE A 165 -0.91 25.96 -7.68
C ILE A 165 -0.59 27.42 -8.02
N GLN A 166 0.55 27.93 -7.58
CA GLN A 166 0.98 29.29 -7.89
C GLN A 166 1.27 29.50 -9.39
N GLU A 167 1.85 28.50 -10.06
CA GLU A 167 2.11 28.54 -11.50
C GLU A 167 0.81 28.62 -12.31
N LEU A 168 -0.18 27.77 -11.96
CA LEU A 168 -1.40 27.64 -12.74
C LEU A 168 -2.47 28.69 -12.39
N PHE A 169 -2.51 29.12 -11.13
CA PHE A 169 -3.56 30.02 -10.59
C PHE A 169 -2.96 31.20 -9.82
N PRO A 170 -2.11 32.04 -10.48
CA PRO A 170 -1.40 33.13 -9.80
C PRO A 170 -2.33 34.23 -9.29
N ASP A 171 -3.56 34.32 -9.82
CA ASP A 171 -4.55 35.32 -9.43
C ASP A 171 -5.53 34.81 -8.35
N ALA A 172 -5.42 33.53 -7.93
CA ALA A 172 -6.22 33.00 -6.85
C ALA A 172 -5.83 33.64 -5.51
N GLU A 173 -6.82 33.94 -4.68
CA GLU A 173 -6.62 34.48 -3.33
C GLU A 173 -6.85 33.39 -2.27
N THR A 174 -7.83 32.49 -2.52
CA THR A 174 -8.23 31.45 -1.58
C THR A 174 -8.06 30.05 -2.17
N VAL A 175 -7.30 29.21 -1.46
CA VAL A 175 -7.15 27.78 -1.76
C VAL A 175 -7.99 26.96 -0.77
N GLY A 176 -8.99 26.24 -1.29
CA GLY A 176 -9.78 25.28 -0.52
C GLY A 176 -9.02 23.96 -0.36
N LEU A 177 -8.82 23.51 0.87
CA LEU A 177 -8.13 22.26 1.18
C LEU A 177 -9.18 21.19 1.50
N LEU A 178 -9.53 20.35 0.52
CA LEU A 178 -10.58 19.33 0.62
C LEU A 178 -9.98 17.96 0.94
N TYR A 179 -10.38 17.33 2.04
CA TYR A 179 -9.79 16.07 2.50
C TYR A 179 -10.69 15.29 3.45
N CYS A 180 -10.43 13.97 3.56
CA CYS A 180 -11.04 13.10 4.55
C CYS A 180 -10.32 13.25 5.91
N SER A 181 -11.03 13.70 6.93
CA SER A 181 -10.48 13.86 8.29
C SER A 181 -10.20 12.53 9.00
N GLY A 182 -10.75 11.44 8.50
CA GLY A 182 -10.49 10.09 9.01
C GLY A 182 -9.18 9.46 8.50
N GLU A 183 -8.50 10.11 7.55
CA GLU A 183 -7.26 9.61 6.96
C GLU A 183 -6.03 10.40 7.46
N ALA A 184 -5.17 9.74 8.24
CA ALA A 184 -3.97 10.38 8.80
C ALA A 184 -3.00 10.89 7.73
N ASN A 185 -2.87 10.18 6.58
CA ASN A 185 -2.12 10.63 5.42
C ASN A 185 -2.64 11.94 4.86
N SER A 186 -3.95 12.11 4.76
CA SER A 186 -4.58 13.33 4.24
C SER A 186 -4.37 14.51 5.19
N VAL A 187 -4.59 14.29 6.50
CA VAL A 187 -4.36 15.32 7.53
C VAL A 187 -2.91 15.82 7.50
N TYR A 188 -1.94 14.90 7.45
CA TYR A 188 -0.51 15.24 7.37
C TYR A 188 -0.18 16.13 6.16
N GLN A 189 -0.68 15.76 4.99
CA GLN A 189 -0.43 16.50 3.74
C GLN A 189 -1.07 17.90 3.79
N ILE A 190 -2.32 17.99 4.27
CA ILE A 190 -3.04 19.26 4.38
C ILE A 190 -2.36 20.22 5.35
N GLU A 191 -1.91 19.75 6.51
CA GLU A 191 -1.18 20.58 7.46
C GLU A 191 0.14 21.09 6.88
N THR A 192 0.84 20.23 6.13
CA THR A 192 2.12 20.57 5.52
C THR A 192 1.97 21.55 4.36
N ILE A 193 1.09 21.28 3.39
CA ILE A 193 0.94 22.13 2.19
C ILE A 193 0.33 23.47 2.53
N ARG A 194 -0.53 23.54 3.54
CA ARG A 194 -1.07 24.81 4.06
C ARG A 194 0.06 25.78 4.38
N GLY A 195 1.10 25.33 5.08
CA GLY A 195 2.24 26.17 5.43
C GLY A 195 2.92 26.75 4.18
N TYR A 196 3.16 25.96 3.16
CA TYR A 196 3.76 26.42 1.91
C TYR A 196 2.87 27.42 1.17
N LEU A 197 1.54 27.15 1.08
CA LEU A 197 0.62 28.04 0.41
C LEU A 197 0.43 29.37 1.15
N GLU A 198 0.35 29.36 2.47
CA GLU A 198 0.27 30.59 3.30
C GLU A 198 1.56 31.42 3.19
N ASP A 199 2.74 30.78 3.13
CA ASP A 199 4.01 31.45 2.90
C ASP A 199 4.09 32.09 1.49
N MET A 200 3.37 31.54 0.51
CA MET A 200 3.21 32.12 -0.84
C MET A 200 2.15 33.23 -0.90
N GLY A 201 1.39 33.46 0.18
CA GLY A 201 0.42 34.54 0.32
C GLY A 201 -1.03 34.16 0.08
N TYR A 202 -1.34 32.87 -0.08
CA TYR A 202 -2.71 32.40 -0.21
C TYR A 202 -3.45 32.36 1.15
N THR A 203 -4.75 32.56 1.11
CA THR A 203 -5.64 32.20 2.22
C THR A 203 -6.02 30.73 2.07
N CYS A 204 -5.78 29.90 3.09
CA CYS A 204 -6.11 28.49 3.06
C CYS A 204 -7.30 28.16 3.95
N GLU A 205 -8.37 27.63 3.36
CA GLU A 205 -9.59 27.22 4.04
C GLU A 205 -9.72 25.69 4.03
N ALA A 206 -9.89 25.06 5.21
CA ALA A 206 -10.01 23.61 5.31
C ALA A 206 -11.45 23.14 5.17
N TYR A 207 -11.68 22.18 4.29
CA TYR A 207 -12.97 21.54 4.04
C TYR A 207 -12.82 20.03 4.28
N ALA A 208 -13.03 19.64 5.54
CA ALA A 208 -12.90 18.25 5.96
C ALA A 208 -14.25 17.54 5.83
N PHE A 209 -14.30 16.47 5.05
CA PHE A 209 -15.40 15.51 5.09
C PHE A 209 -15.02 14.32 5.98
N THR A 210 -16.02 13.61 6.51
CA THR A 210 -15.81 12.49 7.42
C THR A 210 -16.00 11.15 6.73
N ASP A 211 -16.92 11.10 5.79
CA ASP A 211 -17.21 9.94 4.94
C ASP A 211 -17.86 10.38 3.62
N VAL A 212 -18.22 9.42 2.78
CA VAL A 212 -18.81 9.69 1.45
C VAL A 212 -20.18 10.37 1.50
N ASN A 213 -20.89 10.37 2.63
CA ASN A 213 -22.25 10.91 2.71
C ASN A 213 -22.22 12.45 2.78
N ASP A 214 -21.19 13.03 3.36
CA ASP A 214 -21.03 14.50 3.44
C ASP A 214 -20.11 15.06 2.35
N LEU A 215 -19.40 14.22 1.60
CA LEU A 215 -18.43 14.60 0.57
C LEU A 215 -18.98 15.62 -0.42
N SER A 216 -20.14 15.36 -1.05
CA SER A 216 -20.72 16.27 -2.05
C SER A 216 -21.07 17.65 -1.47
N SER A 217 -21.63 17.71 -0.26
CA SER A 217 -22.01 18.97 0.39
C SER A 217 -20.80 19.75 0.87
N VAL A 218 -19.77 19.08 1.36
CA VAL A 218 -18.51 19.72 1.76
C VAL A 218 -17.77 20.23 0.52
N THR A 219 -17.74 19.46 -0.57
CA THR A 219 -17.16 19.90 -1.86
C THR A 219 -17.89 21.14 -2.40
N GLN A 220 -19.23 21.19 -2.34
CA GLN A 220 -19.99 22.38 -2.75
C GLN A 220 -19.62 23.59 -1.90
N THR A 221 -19.50 23.42 -0.58
CA THR A 221 -19.08 24.51 0.32
C THR A 221 -17.68 25.01 0.00
N ALA A 222 -16.75 24.09 -0.35
CA ALA A 222 -15.41 24.44 -0.80
C ALA A 222 -15.46 25.27 -2.10
N CYS A 223 -16.28 24.88 -3.08
CA CYS A 223 -16.44 25.60 -4.34
C CYS A 223 -17.02 27.01 -4.13
N ASP A 224 -17.96 27.16 -3.20
CA ASP A 224 -18.60 28.45 -2.95
C ASP A 224 -17.67 29.50 -2.31
N ASN A 225 -16.52 29.07 -1.77
CA ASN A 225 -15.63 29.92 -0.98
C ASN A 225 -14.16 29.86 -1.41
N SER A 226 -13.81 29.18 -2.49
CA SER A 226 -12.43 29.03 -2.94
C SER A 226 -12.27 29.28 -4.43
N ASP A 227 -11.14 29.83 -4.83
CA ASP A 227 -10.79 30.08 -6.24
C ASP A 227 -10.22 28.83 -6.90
N VAL A 228 -9.53 28.00 -6.11
CA VAL A 228 -8.96 26.71 -6.49
C VAL A 228 -9.04 25.75 -5.30
N ILE A 229 -9.26 24.47 -5.56
CA ILE A 229 -9.28 23.42 -4.54
C ILE A 229 -8.02 22.56 -4.68
N TYR A 230 -7.39 22.25 -3.56
CA TYR A 230 -6.37 21.21 -3.45
C TYR A 230 -6.95 19.97 -2.75
N ILE A 231 -6.72 18.79 -3.32
CA ILE A 231 -7.05 17.50 -2.73
C ILE A 231 -5.75 16.71 -2.60
N PRO A 232 -5.34 16.30 -1.38
CA PRO A 232 -4.10 15.53 -1.19
C PRO A 232 -4.24 14.10 -1.76
N THR A 233 -3.23 13.27 -1.57
CA THR A 233 -3.34 11.82 -1.78
C THR A 233 -4.29 11.25 -0.71
N ASP A 234 -5.58 11.18 -1.05
CA ASP A 234 -6.71 10.86 -0.17
C ASP A 234 -7.49 9.69 -0.78
N ASN A 235 -7.50 8.56 -0.09
CA ASN A 235 -8.09 7.33 -0.61
C ASN A 235 -9.61 7.43 -0.77
N THR A 236 -10.29 8.09 0.18
CA THR A 236 -11.75 8.28 0.09
C THR A 236 -12.11 9.21 -1.06
N ALA A 237 -11.36 10.29 -1.27
CA ALA A 237 -11.54 11.18 -2.42
C ALA A 237 -11.25 10.45 -3.74
N ALA A 238 -10.17 9.67 -3.83
CA ALA A 238 -9.80 8.90 -5.02
C ALA A 238 -10.90 7.89 -5.41
N GLY A 239 -11.43 7.15 -4.43
CA GLY A 239 -12.54 6.21 -4.66
C GLY A 239 -13.88 6.88 -5.00
N ASN A 240 -13.98 8.21 -4.86
CA ASN A 240 -15.21 8.99 -5.10
C ASN A 240 -14.97 10.21 -6.00
N ALA A 241 -13.94 10.19 -6.82
CA ALA A 241 -13.54 11.34 -7.64
C ALA A 241 -14.65 11.81 -8.61
N GLU A 242 -15.48 10.88 -9.12
CA GLU A 242 -16.64 11.25 -9.95
C GLU A 242 -17.67 12.09 -9.19
N THR A 243 -17.91 11.80 -7.90
CA THR A 243 -18.79 12.60 -7.06
C THR A 243 -18.26 14.01 -6.90
N ILE A 244 -16.95 14.16 -6.70
CA ILE A 244 -16.28 15.46 -6.62
C ILE A 244 -16.37 16.20 -7.97
N ALA A 245 -16.07 15.50 -9.08
CA ALA A 245 -16.13 16.07 -10.45
C ALA A 245 -17.48 16.69 -10.76
N ASN A 246 -18.56 15.99 -10.42
CA ASN A 246 -19.93 16.46 -10.64
C ASN A 246 -20.21 17.80 -9.95
N VAL A 247 -19.55 18.09 -8.84
CA VAL A 247 -19.70 19.35 -8.10
C VAL A 247 -18.75 20.42 -8.65
N VAL A 248 -17.45 20.14 -8.71
CA VAL A 248 -16.42 21.14 -9.04
C VAL A 248 -16.54 21.63 -10.48
N LEU A 249 -16.86 20.74 -11.45
CA LEU A 249 -17.04 21.12 -12.84
C LEU A 249 -18.31 21.95 -13.05
N ALA A 250 -19.40 21.63 -12.34
CA ALA A 250 -20.63 22.42 -12.37
C ALA A 250 -20.43 23.79 -11.75
N ALA A 251 -19.61 23.90 -10.70
CA ALA A 251 -19.27 25.15 -10.04
C ALA A 251 -18.23 25.99 -10.82
N GLY A 252 -17.49 25.37 -11.74
CA GLY A 252 -16.44 26.02 -12.50
C GLY A 252 -15.15 26.25 -11.68
N VAL A 253 -14.93 25.47 -10.60
CA VAL A 253 -13.78 25.61 -9.71
C VAL A 253 -12.74 24.54 -10.03
N PRO A 254 -11.49 24.92 -10.37
CA PRO A 254 -10.44 23.96 -10.70
C PRO A 254 -9.94 23.22 -9.45
N VAL A 255 -9.51 21.95 -9.65
CA VAL A 255 -8.90 21.11 -8.62
C VAL A 255 -7.47 20.77 -9.01
N VAL A 256 -6.51 21.08 -8.15
CA VAL A 256 -5.15 20.51 -8.20
C VAL A 256 -5.10 19.33 -7.26
N ALA A 257 -4.74 18.15 -7.80
CA ALA A 257 -4.77 16.90 -7.08
C ALA A 257 -3.37 16.48 -6.60
N GLY A 258 -3.30 15.81 -5.47
CA GLY A 258 -2.06 15.27 -4.91
C GLY A 258 -1.53 14.04 -5.65
N GLU A 259 -2.38 13.42 -6.51
CA GLU A 259 -2.02 12.22 -7.26
C GLU A 259 -2.83 12.06 -8.55
N SER A 260 -2.35 11.17 -9.45
CA SER A 260 -2.86 11.01 -10.82
C SER A 260 -4.28 10.45 -10.90
N GLY A 261 -4.68 9.53 -10.03
CA GLY A 261 -6.01 8.93 -10.04
C GLY A 261 -7.10 9.94 -9.69
N ILE A 262 -6.88 10.78 -8.65
CA ILE A 262 -7.78 11.89 -8.31
C ILE A 262 -7.82 12.91 -9.46
N CYS A 263 -6.66 13.24 -10.04
CA CYS A 263 -6.57 14.15 -11.17
C CYS A 263 -7.34 13.63 -12.39
N SER A 264 -7.20 12.33 -12.70
CA SER A 264 -7.94 11.67 -13.76
C SER A 264 -9.45 11.77 -13.55
N GLY A 265 -9.93 11.64 -12.30
CA GLY A 265 -11.35 11.70 -11.98
C GLY A 265 -11.92 13.10 -11.91
N CYS A 266 -11.30 14.02 -11.18
CA CYS A 266 -11.87 15.33 -10.89
C CYS A 266 -10.90 16.52 -10.98
N GLY A 267 -9.58 16.27 -11.08
CA GLY A 267 -8.59 17.33 -11.12
C GLY A 267 -8.36 17.93 -12.50
N VAL A 268 -7.69 19.08 -12.53
CA VAL A 268 -7.16 19.68 -13.77
C VAL A 268 -5.68 19.42 -13.92
N ALA A 269 -4.93 19.37 -12.81
CA ALA A 269 -3.50 19.11 -12.80
C ALA A 269 -3.06 18.39 -11.53
N THR A 270 -1.90 17.73 -11.62
CA THR A 270 -1.22 17.05 -10.53
C THR A 270 0.29 17.00 -10.75
N LEU A 271 1.06 17.01 -9.68
CA LEU A 271 2.45 16.55 -9.65
C LEU A 271 2.45 15.18 -8.98
N SER A 272 2.51 14.12 -9.77
CA SER A 272 2.31 12.74 -9.31
C SER A 272 3.54 11.88 -9.51
N ILE A 273 3.70 10.90 -8.64
CA ILE A 273 4.60 9.76 -8.84
C ILE A 273 4.00 8.78 -9.84
N ASP A 274 4.80 7.81 -10.27
CA ASP A 274 4.33 6.63 -11.01
C ASP A 274 3.98 5.51 -10.01
N TYR A 275 2.69 5.16 -9.93
CA TYR A 275 2.18 4.16 -8.98
C TYR A 275 2.52 2.73 -9.38
N TYR A 276 2.67 2.46 -10.69
CA TYR A 276 3.15 1.17 -11.16
C TYR A 276 4.60 0.93 -10.74
N ASP A 277 5.47 1.92 -10.94
CA ASP A 277 6.88 1.86 -10.53
C ASP A 277 7.03 1.72 -9.01
N LEU A 278 6.16 2.39 -8.24
CA LEU A 278 6.14 2.24 -6.77
C LEU A 278 5.79 0.80 -6.36
N GLY A 279 4.74 0.24 -6.94
CA GLY A 279 4.33 -1.16 -6.72
C GLY A 279 5.40 -2.15 -7.15
N TRP A 280 6.08 -1.88 -8.27
CA TRP A 280 7.20 -2.69 -8.75
C TRP A 280 8.35 -2.71 -7.75
N THR A 281 8.74 -1.54 -7.23
CA THR A 281 9.77 -1.39 -6.19
C THR A 281 9.40 -2.18 -4.93
N THR A 282 8.15 -2.05 -4.47
CA THR A 282 7.65 -2.80 -3.31
C THR A 282 7.71 -4.32 -3.55
N GLY A 283 7.38 -4.76 -4.77
CA GLY A 283 7.50 -6.16 -5.17
C GLY A 283 8.95 -6.65 -5.21
N GLU A 284 9.92 -5.82 -5.57
CA GLU A 284 11.35 -6.15 -5.48
C GLU A 284 11.82 -6.29 -4.02
N MET A 285 11.33 -5.41 -3.13
CA MET A 285 11.59 -5.53 -1.69
C MET A 285 11.00 -6.85 -1.15
N ALA A 286 9.79 -7.21 -1.55
CA ALA A 286 9.14 -8.47 -1.20
C ALA A 286 9.97 -9.68 -1.65
N ALA A 287 10.47 -9.67 -2.88
CA ALA A 287 11.32 -10.74 -3.41
C ALA A 287 12.59 -10.94 -2.58
N LYS A 288 13.26 -9.86 -2.16
CA LYS A 288 14.45 -9.90 -1.31
C LYS A 288 14.17 -10.51 0.08
N ILE A 289 13.01 -10.16 0.67
CA ILE A 289 12.60 -10.71 1.98
C ILE A 289 12.30 -12.21 1.86
N LEU A 290 11.46 -12.60 0.90
CA LEU A 290 11.05 -13.99 0.70
C LEU A 290 12.23 -14.91 0.39
N THR A 291 13.24 -14.44 -0.32
CA THR A 291 14.45 -15.20 -0.63
C THR A 291 15.52 -15.14 0.45
N GLY A 292 15.31 -14.37 1.51
CA GLY A 292 16.29 -14.17 2.59
C GLY A 292 17.50 -13.32 2.20
N GLU A 293 17.40 -12.57 1.10
CA GLU A 293 18.44 -11.64 0.64
C GLU A 293 18.45 -10.33 1.45
N ALA A 294 17.31 -9.99 2.10
CA ALA A 294 17.21 -8.83 2.97
C ALA A 294 16.36 -9.12 4.22
N ASP A 295 16.64 -8.38 5.29
CA ASP A 295 15.88 -8.40 6.54
C ASP A 295 15.02 -7.13 6.61
N VAL A 296 13.71 -7.30 6.70
CA VAL A 296 12.74 -6.20 6.75
C VAL A 296 13.06 -5.18 7.85
N SER A 297 13.61 -5.64 8.98
CA SER A 297 13.91 -4.78 10.13
C SER A 297 15.02 -3.76 9.88
N THR A 298 15.84 -3.98 8.85
CA THR A 298 16.95 -3.10 8.48
C THR A 298 16.74 -2.38 7.15
N MET A 299 15.65 -2.70 6.44
CA MET A 299 15.32 -2.03 5.17
C MET A 299 14.83 -0.61 5.43
N ALA A 300 15.42 0.34 4.73
CA ALA A 300 14.90 1.71 4.70
C ALA A 300 13.60 1.75 3.88
N VAL A 301 12.75 2.72 4.21
CA VAL A 301 11.61 3.07 3.35
C VAL A 301 12.14 3.70 2.07
N GLU A 302 11.69 3.21 0.92
CA GLU A 302 12.06 3.73 -0.40
C GLU A 302 10.99 4.72 -0.89
N TYR A 303 11.43 5.75 -1.62
CA TYR A 303 10.58 6.79 -2.19
C TYR A 303 10.56 6.66 -3.70
N ALA A 304 9.47 7.07 -4.34
CA ALA A 304 9.41 7.15 -5.79
C ALA A 304 10.49 8.12 -6.30
N PRO A 305 11.32 7.70 -7.28
CA PRO A 305 12.48 8.49 -7.69
C PRO A 305 12.13 9.71 -8.53
N ASN A 306 10.95 9.72 -9.14
CA ASN A 306 10.54 10.73 -10.11
C ASN A 306 9.09 11.17 -9.87
N VAL A 307 8.83 12.44 -10.16
CA VAL A 307 7.49 13.01 -10.24
C VAL A 307 7.27 13.61 -11.61
N THR A 308 6.03 13.60 -12.07
CA THR A 308 5.63 14.11 -13.39
C THR A 308 4.50 15.11 -13.22
N LYS A 309 4.61 16.28 -13.88
CA LYS A 309 3.52 17.22 -14.03
C LYS A 309 2.53 16.64 -15.04
N MET A 310 1.31 16.38 -14.61
CA MET A 310 0.26 15.79 -15.44
C MET A 310 -1.00 16.63 -15.40
N TYR A 311 -1.87 16.46 -16.39
CA TYR A 311 -3.15 17.18 -16.45
C TYR A 311 -4.25 16.31 -17.08
N ASN A 312 -5.49 16.61 -16.69
CA ASN A 312 -6.69 16.01 -17.29
C ASN A 312 -7.20 16.93 -18.41
N ALA A 313 -7.01 16.52 -19.65
CA ALA A 313 -7.36 17.34 -20.83
C ALA A 313 -8.87 17.65 -20.90
N ALA A 314 -9.74 16.70 -20.53
CA ALA A 314 -11.19 16.89 -20.59
C ALA A 314 -11.68 17.91 -19.54
N ASN A 315 -11.16 17.83 -18.31
CA ASN A 315 -11.53 18.77 -17.26
C ASN A 315 -10.96 20.18 -17.54
N CYS A 316 -9.75 20.26 -18.10
CA CYS A 316 -9.18 21.52 -18.55
C CYS A 316 -10.02 22.17 -19.65
N GLU A 317 -10.46 21.40 -20.66
CA GLU A 317 -11.34 21.89 -21.73
C GLU A 317 -12.68 22.37 -21.16
N ALA A 318 -13.29 21.61 -20.25
CA ALA A 318 -14.57 21.97 -19.61
C ALA A 318 -14.48 23.28 -18.82
N LEU A 319 -13.33 23.58 -18.21
CA LEU A 319 -13.08 24.80 -17.45
C LEU A 319 -12.40 25.91 -18.26
N GLY A 320 -12.11 25.68 -19.56
CA GLY A 320 -11.46 26.67 -20.42
C GLY A 320 -10.01 26.95 -20.05
N LEU A 321 -9.32 25.99 -19.44
CA LEU A 321 -7.93 26.10 -19.00
C LEU A 321 -6.96 25.59 -20.09
N THR A 322 -5.79 26.24 -20.16
CA THR A 322 -4.69 25.78 -21.02
C THR A 322 -3.49 25.46 -20.14
N MET A 323 -2.96 24.24 -20.27
CA MET A 323 -1.80 23.82 -19.48
C MET A 323 -0.49 24.20 -20.16
N PRO A 324 0.58 24.44 -19.39
CA PRO A 324 1.94 24.63 -19.91
C PRO A 324 2.42 23.40 -20.71
N GLU A 325 3.41 23.62 -21.61
CA GLU A 325 3.89 22.58 -22.53
C GLU A 325 4.64 21.43 -21.83
N ASP A 326 5.13 21.64 -20.60
CA ASP A 326 5.83 20.64 -19.81
C ASP A 326 4.89 19.71 -19.01
N TYR A 327 3.57 19.90 -19.12
CA TYR A 327 2.57 19.02 -18.53
C TYR A 327 2.19 17.90 -19.49
N VAL A 328 2.12 16.68 -18.99
CA VAL A 328 1.74 15.48 -19.75
C VAL A 328 0.25 15.18 -19.56
N ALA A 329 -0.47 14.98 -20.65
CA ALA A 329 -1.87 14.57 -20.54
C ALA A 329 -1.99 13.17 -19.91
N ILE A 330 -2.89 13.03 -18.93
CA ILE A 330 -3.26 11.71 -18.40
C ILE A 330 -4.04 10.99 -19.49
N GLU A 331 -3.58 9.78 -19.85
CA GLU A 331 -4.32 8.92 -20.76
C GLU A 331 -5.59 8.40 -20.07
N GLY A 332 -6.75 8.62 -20.70
CA GLY A 332 -8.07 8.25 -20.19
C GLY A 332 -8.48 6.81 -20.51
#